data_615ed2d24bf6899b9c7d9c966505523b
#
_entry.id   615ed2d24bf6899b9c7d9c966505523b
#
_cell.length_a   1.000
_cell.length_b   1.000
_cell.length_c   1.000
_cell.angle_alpha   90.00
_cell.angle_beta   90.00
_cell.angle_gamma   90.00
#
_symmetry.space_group_name_H-M   'P 1'
#
loop_
_entity.id
_entity.type
_entity.pdbx_description
1 polymer ?
#
loop_
_entity_poly.entity_id
_entity_poly.type
_entity_poly.pdbx_seq_one_letter_code
_entity_poly.pdbx_strand_id
1 'polypeptide(L)'
;VHLSPAIPIIRIFSEEKAREFYVDFLGFTVDWEHRFEANFPLYMQVRRSDLILHLSEHHGDATPGSTIFVRVQDIDALHAELQRKDYKYGKPGIEEVPWGKELETIDPFGNRIRFSEAPREEVREA
;
A
#
# COMPACT_ATOMS: atom_id res chain seq x y z
N VAL A 1 -9.22 -18.35 21.50
CA VAL A 1 -8.58 -17.96 20.22
C VAL A 1 -8.67 -16.47 20.04
N HIS A 2 -7.55 -15.86 19.67
CA HIS A 2 -7.49 -14.42 19.35
C HIS A 2 -7.05 -14.26 17.90
N LEU A 3 -7.79 -13.45 17.14
CA LEU A 3 -7.43 -13.15 15.76
C LEU A 3 -6.85 -11.74 15.67
N SER A 4 -5.62 -11.64 15.16
CA SER A 4 -4.98 -10.36 14.91
C SER A 4 -5.49 -9.78 13.59
N PRO A 5 -5.29 -8.48 13.33
CA PRO A 5 -5.67 -7.91 12.05
C PRO A 5 -5.02 -8.65 10.88
N ALA A 6 -5.76 -8.75 9.78
CA ALA A 6 -5.25 -9.39 8.58
C ALA A 6 -4.08 -8.61 7.98
N ILE A 7 -3.14 -9.34 7.39
CA ILE A 7 -2.06 -8.74 6.61
C ILE A 7 -2.31 -9.09 5.16
N PRO A 8 -2.60 -8.10 4.30
CA PRO A 8 -2.82 -8.38 2.88
C PRO A 8 -1.55 -8.93 2.21
N ILE A 9 -1.74 -9.93 1.36
CA ILE A 9 -0.66 -10.46 0.52
C ILE A 9 -0.90 -9.95 -0.88
N ILE A 10 0.08 -9.21 -1.41
CA ILE A 10 -0.03 -8.53 -2.69
C ILE A 10 0.93 -9.16 -3.68
N ARG A 11 0.42 -9.50 -4.87
CA ARG A 11 1.23 -10.12 -5.92
C ARG A 11 2.08 -9.07 -6.63
N ILE A 12 3.39 -9.34 -6.69
CA ILE A 12 4.34 -8.51 -7.43
C ILE A 12 5.08 -9.37 -8.45
N PHE A 13 5.64 -8.74 -9.47
CA PHE A 13 6.34 -9.44 -10.55
C PHE A 13 7.76 -8.95 -10.77
N SER A 14 8.20 -7.95 -10.00
CA SER A 14 9.54 -7.39 -10.09
C SER A 14 9.92 -6.80 -8.75
N GLU A 15 11.02 -7.28 -8.18
CA GLU A 15 11.53 -6.73 -6.92
C GLU A 15 11.89 -5.26 -7.07
N GLU A 16 12.60 -4.91 -8.16
CA GLU A 16 13.03 -3.54 -8.40
C GLU A 16 11.83 -2.58 -8.47
N LYS A 17 10.80 -2.93 -9.23
CA LYS A 17 9.61 -2.10 -9.37
C LYS A 17 8.80 -2.03 -8.09
N ALA A 18 8.73 -3.14 -7.35
CA ALA A 18 8.03 -3.15 -6.07
C ALA A 18 8.72 -2.24 -5.05
N ARG A 19 10.04 -2.28 -4.96
CA ARG A 19 10.77 -1.39 -4.03
C ARG A 19 10.64 0.07 -4.44
N GLU A 20 10.70 0.36 -5.72
CA GLU A 20 10.51 1.72 -6.23
C GLU A 20 9.15 2.28 -5.81
N PHE A 21 8.09 1.47 -5.91
CA PHE A 21 6.74 1.91 -5.58
C PHE A 21 6.48 1.92 -4.07
N TYR A 22 6.70 0.80 -3.40
CA TYR A 22 6.31 0.67 -1.99
C TYR A 22 7.28 1.35 -1.05
N VAL A 23 8.57 1.27 -1.31
CA VAL A 23 9.59 1.85 -0.43
C VAL A 23 9.85 3.31 -0.80
N ASP A 24 10.24 3.57 -2.03
CA ASP A 24 10.65 4.92 -2.42
C ASP A 24 9.47 5.87 -2.55
N PHE A 25 8.41 5.46 -3.19
CA PHE A 25 7.25 6.32 -3.41
C PHE A 25 6.32 6.36 -2.21
N LEU A 26 5.84 5.21 -1.75
CA LEU A 26 4.86 5.15 -0.65
C LEU A 26 5.49 5.22 0.75
N GLY A 27 6.80 5.16 0.87
CA GLY A 27 7.47 5.36 2.15
C GLY A 27 7.39 4.18 3.11
N PHE A 28 7.15 2.96 2.62
CA PHE A 28 7.21 1.78 3.46
C PHE A 28 8.65 1.41 3.79
N THR A 29 8.84 0.75 4.92
CA THR A 29 10.12 0.19 5.33
C THR A 29 10.06 -1.32 5.20
N VAL A 30 11.14 -1.93 4.70
CA VAL A 30 11.23 -3.40 4.62
C VAL A 30 11.59 -3.93 6.00
N ASP A 31 10.71 -4.78 6.57
CA ASP A 31 10.98 -5.42 7.85
C ASP A 31 11.86 -6.67 7.68
N TRP A 32 11.56 -7.47 6.67
CA TRP A 32 12.33 -8.67 6.35
C TRP A 32 11.99 -9.12 4.93
N GLU A 33 12.88 -9.95 4.38
CA GLU A 33 12.67 -10.57 3.08
C GLU A 33 13.15 -12.00 3.13
N HIS A 34 12.56 -12.86 2.30
CA HIS A 34 12.87 -14.28 2.27
C HIS A 34 12.85 -14.82 0.84
N ARG A 35 13.83 -15.65 0.52
CA ARG A 35 13.88 -16.48 -0.66
C ARG A 35 14.34 -17.85 -0.21
N PHE A 36 13.73 -18.91 -0.75
CA PHE A 36 14.20 -20.27 -0.43
C PHE A 36 15.60 -20.50 -0.95
N GLU A 37 15.91 -19.97 -2.15
CA GLU A 37 17.24 -19.97 -2.74
C GLU A 37 17.42 -18.66 -3.50
N ALA A 38 18.68 -18.33 -3.86
CA ALA A 38 19.05 -17.03 -4.41
C ALA A 38 18.19 -16.56 -5.60
N ASN A 39 17.80 -17.48 -6.47
CA ASN A 39 17.03 -17.16 -7.68
C ASN A 39 15.53 -17.49 -7.54
N PHE A 40 15.10 -17.84 -6.33
CA PHE A 40 13.70 -18.17 -6.09
C PHE A 40 12.88 -16.89 -5.87
N PRO A 41 11.54 -16.98 -6.01
CA PRO A 41 10.68 -15.83 -5.81
C PRO A 41 10.85 -15.17 -4.44
N LEU A 42 10.76 -13.86 -4.42
CA LEU A 42 10.88 -13.05 -3.21
C LEU A 42 9.55 -13.03 -2.46
N TYR A 43 9.63 -13.09 -1.14
CA TYR A 43 8.51 -12.79 -0.24
C TYR A 43 9.03 -11.84 0.81
N MET A 44 8.36 -10.69 0.99
CA MET A 44 8.84 -9.71 1.96
C MET A 44 7.72 -9.01 2.70
N GLN A 45 8.02 -8.55 3.90
CA GLN A 45 7.12 -7.74 4.69
C GLN A 45 7.57 -6.30 4.67
N VAL A 46 6.63 -5.40 4.37
CA VAL A 46 6.86 -3.96 4.42
C VAL A 46 5.85 -3.34 5.38
N ARG A 47 6.23 -2.21 5.96
CA ARG A 47 5.44 -1.53 6.99
C ARG A 47 5.52 -0.03 6.83
N ARG A 48 4.39 0.63 7.03
CA ARG A 48 4.35 2.08 7.25
C ARG A 48 3.28 2.34 8.31
N SER A 49 3.66 3.03 9.40
CA SER A 49 2.79 3.18 10.58
C SER A 49 2.31 1.79 11.04
N ASP A 50 1.02 1.58 11.19
CA ASP A 50 0.48 0.29 11.60
C ASP A 50 0.09 -0.60 10.41
N LEU A 51 0.27 -0.12 9.20
CA LEU A 51 -0.08 -0.87 8.00
C LEU A 51 1.06 -1.80 7.62
N ILE A 52 0.78 -3.09 7.62
CA ILE A 52 1.72 -4.13 7.22
C ILE A 52 1.21 -4.79 5.96
N LEU A 53 2.08 -4.96 4.97
CA LEU A 53 1.78 -5.67 3.74
C LEU A 53 2.83 -6.75 3.51
N HIS A 54 2.41 -7.86 2.91
CA HIS A 54 3.33 -8.85 2.36
C HIS A 54 3.33 -8.71 0.85
N LEU A 55 4.53 -8.62 0.26
CA LEU A 55 4.68 -8.54 -1.18
C LEU A 55 5.30 -9.85 -1.64
N SER A 56 4.66 -10.51 -2.59
CA SER A 56 5.05 -11.87 -2.99
C SER A 56 5.20 -12.00 -4.49
N GLU A 57 6.34 -12.55 -4.92
CA GLU A 57 6.55 -12.96 -6.29
C GLU A 57 6.08 -14.39 -6.53
N HIS A 58 5.63 -15.11 -5.49
CA HIS A 58 5.25 -16.52 -5.63
C HIS A 58 3.97 -16.66 -6.44
N HIS A 59 4.03 -17.51 -7.45
CA HIS A 59 2.86 -17.84 -8.24
C HIS A 59 1.80 -18.50 -7.35
N GLY A 60 0.60 -17.97 -7.42
CA GLY A 60 -0.52 -18.54 -6.66
C GLY A 60 -0.76 -17.94 -5.29
N ASP A 61 0.14 -17.10 -4.79
CA ASP A 61 -0.05 -16.49 -3.46
C ASP A 61 -1.19 -15.47 -3.44
N ALA A 62 -1.35 -14.72 -4.50
CA ALA A 62 -2.38 -13.70 -4.56
C ALA A 62 -2.78 -13.48 -6.01
N THR A 63 -3.99 -12.94 -6.20
CA THR A 63 -4.47 -12.57 -7.53
C THR A 63 -3.93 -11.18 -7.88
N PRO A 64 -3.29 -11.02 -9.05
CA PRO A 64 -2.87 -9.69 -9.49
C PRO A 64 -4.06 -8.74 -9.64
N GLY A 65 -3.83 -7.47 -9.33
CA GLY A 65 -4.88 -6.46 -9.48
C GLY A 65 -5.81 -6.34 -8.29
N SER A 66 -5.41 -6.84 -7.13
CA SER A 66 -6.24 -6.72 -5.92
C SER A 66 -6.28 -5.26 -5.44
N THR A 67 -7.34 -4.95 -4.69
CA THR A 67 -7.52 -3.62 -4.09
C THR A 67 -7.66 -3.77 -2.57
N ILE A 68 -6.97 -2.93 -1.82
CA ILE A 68 -7.13 -2.87 -0.37
C ILE A 68 -7.60 -1.46 0.02
N PHE A 69 -8.37 -1.40 1.11
CA PHE A 69 -8.92 -0.16 1.65
C PHE A 69 -8.19 0.15 2.95
N VAL A 70 -7.63 1.35 3.07
CA VAL A 70 -6.82 1.75 4.21
C VAL A 70 -7.36 3.07 4.78
N ARG A 71 -7.73 3.07 6.05
CA ARG A 71 -8.09 4.31 6.74
C ARG A 71 -6.82 5.10 7.01
N VAL A 72 -6.87 6.40 6.77
CA VAL A 72 -5.73 7.28 6.96
C VAL A 72 -6.18 8.53 7.72
N GLN A 73 -5.29 9.07 8.54
CA GLN A 73 -5.47 10.37 9.15
C GLN A 73 -4.60 11.36 8.39
N ASP A 74 -5.15 12.54 8.11
CA ASP A 74 -4.47 13.61 7.39
C ASP A 74 -4.09 13.20 5.95
N ILE A 75 -5.12 12.90 5.16
CA ILE A 75 -4.93 12.50 3.76
C ILE A 75 -4.34 13.64 2.93
N ASP A 76 -4.57 14.89 3.33
CA ASP A 76 -3.98 16.03 2.61
C ASP A 76 -2.46 16.02 2.75
N ALA A 77 -1.93 15.67 3.93
CA ALA A 77 -0.49 15.55 4.13
C ALA A 77 0.08 14.40 3.31
N LEU A 78 -0.63 13.27 3.24
CA LEU A 78 -0.20 12.16 2.39
C LEU A 78 -0.16 12.58 0.93
N HIS A 79 -1.19 13.27 0.47
CA HIS A 79 -1.22 13.77 -0.91
C HIS A 79 -0.04 14.68 -1.20
N ALA A 80 0.25 15.63 -0.30
CA ALA A 80 1.38 16.54 -0.48
C ALA A 80 2.71 15.79 -0.52
N GLU A 81 2.86 14.79 0.35
CA GLU A 81 4.08 13.96 0.36
C GLU A 81 4.28 13.25 -0.97
N LEU A 82 3.22 12.62 -1.50
CA LEU A 82 3.31 11.88 -2.76
C LEU A 82 3.57 12.82 -3.95
N GLN A 83 2.99 14.02 -3.93
CA GLN A 83 3.27 15.00 -4.98
C GLN A 83 4.73 15.44 -4.96
N ARG A 84 5.33 15.60 -3.77
CA ARG A 84 6.74 15.98 -3.65
C ARG A 84 7.69 14.91 -4.16
N LYS A 85 7.29 13.65 -4.14
CA LYS A 85 8.11 12.55 -4.66
C LYS A 85 8.29 12.65 -6.17
N ASP A 86 7.37 13.34 -6.84
CA ASP A 86 7.38 13.50 -8.30
C ASP A 86 7.60 12.17 -9.03
N TYR A 87 6.88 11.14 -8.59
CA TYR A 87 7.00 9.82 -9.17
C TYR A 87 6.39 9.81 -10.57
N LYS A 88 7.20 9.35 -11.54
CA LYS A 88 6.83 9.39 -12.96
C LYS A 88 5.51 8.68 -13.26
N TYR A 89 5.22 7.62 -12.52
CA TYR A 89 4.09 6.74 -12.81
C TYR A 89 2.93 6.90 -11.82
N GLY A 90 3.01 7.83 -10.91
CA GLY A 90 1.94 7.97 -9.92
C GLY A 90 1.83 9.37 -9.35
N LYS A 91 0.80 10.10 -9.78
CA LYS A 91 0.45 11.41 -9.22
C LYS A 91 -1.03 11.38 -8.83
N PRO A 92 -1.38 10.62 -7.79
CA PRO A 92 -2.78 10.48 -7.42
C PRO A 92 -3.35 11.77 -6.88
N GLY A 93 -4.62 12.05 -7.21
CA GLY A 93 -5.33 13.19 -6.68
C GLY A 93 -6.29 12.79 -5.58
N ILE A 94 -6.77 13.79 -4.82
CA ILE A 94 -7.78 13.58 -3.81
C ILE A 94 -9.15 13.72 -4.43
N GLU A 95 -10.05 12.78 -4.13
CA GLU A 95 -11.43 12.80 -4.57
C GLU A 95 -12.33 12.89 -3.35
N GLU A 96 -13.32 13.80 -3.37
CA GLU A 96 -14.32 13.86 -2.32
C GLU A 96 -15.44 12.88 -2.63
N VAL A 97 -15.78 12.07 -1.64
CA VAL A 97 -16.83 11.05 -1.76
C VAL A 97 -17.79 11.22 -0.59
N PRO A 98 -19.00 10.63 -0.64
CA PRO A 98 -19.98 10.83 0.44
C PRO A 98 -19.48 10.43 1.82
N TRP A 99 -18.54 9.51 1.91
CA TRP A 99 -17.99 9.03 3.19
C TRP A 99 -16.62 9.61 3.53
N GLY A 100 -16.18 10.69 2.84
CA GLY A 100 -14.94 11.37 3.18
C GLY A 100 -14.13 11.79 1.98
N LYS A 101 -12.81 11.69 2.12
CA LYS A 101 -11.86 11.97 1.03
C LYS A 101 -11.08 10.71 0.72
N GLU A 102 -10.82 10.47 -0.55
CA GLU A 102 -10.07 9.29 -0.97
C GLU A 102 -8.93 9.65 -1.91
N LEU A 103 -7.87 8.84 -1.83
CA LEU A 103 -6.72 8.91 -2.71
C LEU A 103 -6.35 7.48 -3.07
N GLU A 104 -6.35 7.17 -4.35
CA GLU A 104 -6.05 5.81 -4.79
C GLU A 104 -4.71 5.77 -5.50
N THR A 105 -3.86 4.81 -5.10
CA THR A 105 -2.60 4.54 -5.77
C THR A 105 -2.70 3.23 -6.52
N ILE A 106 -1.97 3.13 -7.64
CA ILE A 106 -1.92 1.91 -8.45
C ILE A 106 -0.46 1.55 -8.62
N ASP A 107 -0.09 0.33 -8.22
CA ASP A 107 1.29 -0.10 -8.33
C ASP A 107 1.60 -0.59 -9.77
N PRO A 108 2.88 -0.89 -10.09
CA PRO A 108 3.24 -1.33 -11.44
C PRO A 108 2.59 -2.63 -11.89
N PHE A 109 1.94 -3.36 -11.00
CA PHE A 109 1.34 -4.66 -11.28
C PHE A 109 -0.19 -4.61 -11.28
N GLY A 110 -0.76 -3.41 -11.16
CA GLY A 110 -2.21 -3.23 -11.16
C GLY A 110 -2.88 -3.34 -9.80
N ASN A 111 -2.11 -3.51 -8.72
CA ASN A 111 -2.68 -3.55 -7.37
C ASN A 111 -2.98 -2.13 -6.90
N ARG A 112 -4.08 -1.97 -6.18
CA ARG A 112 -4.53 -0.64 -5.75
C ARG A 112 -4.58 -0.54 -4.24
N ILE A 113 -4.21 0.63 -3.73
CA ILE A 113 -4.47 0.98 -2.34
C ILE A 113 -5.37 2.20 -2.36
N ARG A 114 -6.54 2.06 -1.74
CA ARG A 114 -7.49 3.14 -1.59
C ARG A 114 -7.37 3.69 -0.19
N PHE A 115 -6.68 4.83 -0.06
CA PHE A 115 -6.58 5.54 1.20
C PHE A 115 -7.83 6.38 1.38
N SER A 116 -8.44 6.31 2.55
CA SER A 116 -9.70 6.99 2.81
C SER A 116 -9.68 7.64 4.19
N GLU A 117 -9.99 8.93 4.24
CA GLU A 117 -10.12 9.65 5.49
C GLU A 117 -11.60 9.95 5.73
N ALA A 118 -12.10 9.52 6.91
CA ALA A 118 -13.48 9.73 7.29
C ALA A 118 -13.79 11.22 7.49
N PRO A 119 -15.06 11.64 7.34
CA PRO A 119 -15.45 13.02 7.64
C PRO A 119 -15.08 13.40 9.07
N ARG A 120 -14.78 14.68 9.27
CA ARG A 120 -14.30 15.19 10.55
C ARG A 120 -15.23 14.90 11.72
N GLU A 121 -16.52 15.00 11.50
CA GLU A 121 -17.53 14.74 12.54
C GLU A 121 -17.46 13.30 13.04
N GLU A 122 -17.30 12.35 12.12
CA GLU A 122 -17.17 10.94 12.44
C GLU A 122 -15.91 10.67 13.26
N VAL A 123 -14.80 11.31 12.90
CA VAL A 123 -13.54 11.17 13.64
C VAL A 123 -13.69 11.66 15.08
N ARG A 124 -14.41 12.78 15.28
CA ARG A 124 -14.59 13.33 16.63
C ARG A 124 -15.49 12.48 17.52
N GLU A 125 -16.36 11.69 16.94
CA GLU A 125 -17.25 10.82 17.71
C GLU A 125 -16.56 9.51 18.10
N ALA A 126 -15.51 9.17 17.41
CA ALA A 126 -14.75 7.96 17.72
C ALA A 126 -13.83 8.21 18.91
#